data_d3cd7d0902105e4195038044328f194d
#
_entry.id   d3cd7d0902105e4195038044328f194d
#
_cell.length_a   1.000
_cell.length_b   1.000
_cell.length_c   1.000
_cell.angle_alpha   90.00
_cell.angle_beta   90.00
_cell.angle_gamma   90.00
#
_symmetry.space_group_name_H-M   'P 1'
#
loop_
_entity.id
_entity.type
_entity.pdbx_description
1 polymer ?
#
loop_
_entity_poly.entity_id
_entity_poly.type
_entity_poly.pdbx_seq_one_letter_code
_entity_poly.pdbx_strand_id
1 'polypeptide(L)'
;MKIALQEALLPGGTLDEKLDFAESLHVEGLEISGRGPARRIDELESALSNRTIRLVSLCGQGTFDFLDPDLDKRNHSIAEAKENLAVCGHFGAVGLILPPIFGPPRIPDLTPLADAITLEMQLLTEIVRDLAESAAEQNTKVLLEPLNRYEEHLLRQQERGIEIIKRAGDPPSASLLCDFFHMHIEETDTPATLRRAGRRYVGHVHMADNTRQEPGSGDIDWKAGLSALRDIGFDGYLAYECGITGDSDAERRETLRSSVNFIQGIIGDLS
;
A
#
# COMPACT_ATOMS: atom_id res chain seq x y z
N MET A 1 3.37 -2.23 16.20
CA MET A 1 2.83 -1.59 14.96
C MET A 1 3.14 -0.11 15.02
N LYS A 2 3.47 0.51 13.89
CA LYS A 2 3.88 1.91 13.74
C LYS A 2 2.92 2.63 12.83
N ILE A 3 2.72 3.93 12.99
CA ILE A 3 1.85 4.72 12.12
C ILE A 3 2.68 5.41 11.04
N ALA A 4 2.16 5.41 9.82
CA ALA A 4 2.66 6.20 8.70
C ALA A 4 1.54 7.07 8.12
N LEU A 5 1.92 8.16 7.47
CA LEU A 5 1.00 9.05 6.76
C LEU A 5 1.47 9.23 5.31
N GLN A 6 0.51 9.23 4.39
CA GLN A 6 0.80 9.70 3.04
C GLN A 6 1.14 11.19 3.04
N GLU A 7 2.16 11.57 2.28
CA GLU A 7 2.60 12.98 2.17
C GLU A 7 1.46 13.93 1.80
N ALA A 8 0.53 13.46 0.97
CA ALA A 8 -0.61 14.26 0.51
C ALA A 8 -1.59 14.65 1.62
N LEU A 9 -1.61 13.91 2.73
CA LEU A 9 -2.46 14.20 3.89
C LEU A 9 -1.85 15.24 4.82
N LEU A 10 -0.54 15.46 4.70
CA LEU A 10 0.19 16.31 5.62
C LEU A 10 0.02 17.79 5.24
N PRO A 11 -0.40 18.63 6.18
CA PRO A 11 -0.51 20.06 5.97
C PRO A 11 0.87 20.71 5.98
N GLY A 12 1.10 21.66 5.08
CA GLY A 12 2.35 22.39 4.92
C GLY A 12 2.65 22.69 3.46
N GLY A 13 3.43 23.74 3.21
CA GLY A 13 3.88 24.15 1.88
C GLY A 13 5.18 23.48 1.46
N THR A 14 5.98 23.05 2.44
CA THR A 14 7.26 22.36 2.24
C THR A 14 7.23 20.98 2.86
N LEU A 15 8.14 20.09 2.43
CA LEU A 15 8.28 18.76 3.03
C LEU A 15 8.66 18.86 4.52
N ASP A 16 9.52 19.78 4.89
CA ASP A 16 9.89 19.98 6.30
C ASP A 16 8.70 20.36 7.19
N GLU A 17 7.83 21.30 6.75
CA GLU A 17 6.62 21.66 7.49
C GLU A 17 5.65 20.47 7.64
N LYS A 18 5.54 19.65 6.60
CA LYS A 18 4.75 18.41 6.63
C LYS A 18 5.30 17.40 7.64
N LEU A 19 6.61 17.21 7.63
CA LEU A 19 7.27 16.29 8.56
C LEU A 19 7.23 16.80 10.00
N ASP A 20 7.38 18.11 10.24
CA ASP A 20 7.22 18.70 11.57
C ASP A 20 5.81 18.43 12.14
N PHE A 21 4.79 18.54 11.29
CA PHE A 21 3.43 18.21 11.70
C PHE A 21 3.29 16.72 12.01
N ALA A 22 3.80 15.83 11.15
CA ALA A 22 3.74 14.38 11.38
C ALA A 22 4.48 13.96 12.66
N GLU A 23 5.66 14.53 12.94
CA GLU A 23 6.40 14.30 14.19
C GLU A 23 5.63 14.79 15.42
N SER A 24 4.87 15.90 15.32
CA SER A 24 4.00 16.37 16.39
C SER A 24 2.87 15.40 16.75
N LEU A 25 2.58 14.42 15.88
CA LEU A 25 1.62 13.35 16.09
C LEU A 25 2.30 12.02 16.49
N HIS A 26 3.60 12.03 16.71
CA HIS A 26 4.40 10.83 16.99
C HIS A 26 4.27 9.74 15.89
N VAL A 27 4.16 10.18 14.64
CA VAL A 27 4.14 9.32 13.46
C VAL A 27 5.58 8.95 13.08
N GLU A 28 5.81 7.69 12.72
CA GLU A 28 7.15 7.16 12.46
C GLU A 28 7.42 6.90 10.97
N GLY A 29 6.40 6.96 10.11
CA GLY A 29 6.51 6.65 8.69
C GLY A 29 5.95 7.72 7.77
N LEU A 30 6.63 7.94 6.65
CA LEU A 30 6.17 8.71 5.51
C LEU A 30 5.96 7.76 4.34
N GLU A 31 4.79 7.83 3.71
CA GLU A 31 4.53 7.21 2.42
C GLU A 31 4.40 8.29 1.35
N ILE A 32 5.02 8.09 0.20
CA ILE A 32 4.98 9.06 -0.91
C ILE A 32 4.42 8.43 -2.18
N SER A 33 4.05 9.29 -3.13
CA SER A 33 3.63 8.84 -4.46
C SER A 33 4.77 8.16 -5.22
N GLY A 34 4.44 7.09 -5.93
CA GLY A 34 5.34 6.41 -6.89
C GLY A 34 5.58 7.18 -8.19
N ARG A 35 5.07 8.42 -8.33
CA ARG A 35 5.28 9.23 -9.53
C ARG A 35 6.59 9.99 -9.46
N GLY A 36 7.61 9.47 -10.15
CA GLY A 36 8.91 10.10 -10.32
C GLY A 36 9.69 10.34 -9.00
N PRO A 37 9.68 9.42 -8.03
CA PRO A 37 10.34 9.63 -6.73
C PRO A 37 11.85 9.75 -6.85
N ALA A 38 12.46 9.20 -7.90
CA ALA A 38 13.90 9.30 -8.15
C ALA A 38 14.38 10.76 -8.30
N ARG A 39 13.51 11.67 -8.74
CA ARG A 39 13.84 13.11 -8.85
C ARG A 39 13.82 13.84 -7.52
N ARG A 40 13.38 13.19 -6.45
CA ARG A 40 13.21 13.76 -5.11
C ARG A 40 14.18 13.18 -4.09
N ILE A 41 15.14 12.36 -4.50
CA ILE A 41 16.06 11.69 -3.57
C ILE A 41 16.78 12.71 -2.69
N ASP A 42 17.42 13.74 -3.28
CA ASP A 42 18.16 14.75 -2.52
C ASP A 42 17.25 15.53 -1.54
N GLU A 43 16.02 15.88 -1.97
CA GLU A 43 15.01 16.53 -1.12
C GLU A 43 14.63 15.63 0.06
N LEU A 44 14.32 14.37 -0.21
CA LEU A 44 13.94 13.37 0.80
C LEU A 44 15.08 13.09 1.78
N GLU A 45 16.32 12.90 1.29
CA GLU A 45 17.49 12.72 2.15
C GLU A 45 17.69 13.91 3.07
N SER A 46 17.65 15.12 2.52
CA SER A 46 17.79 16.35 3.30
C SER A 46 16.72 16.45 4.38
N ALA A 47 15.45 16.29 3.99
CA ALA A 47 14.32 16.45 4.91
C ALA A 47 14.25 15.36 5.99
N LEU A 48 14.67 14.12 5.70
CA LEU A 48 14.60 13.00 6.64
C LEU A 48 15.89 12.85 7.50
N SER A 49 16.98 13.56 7.19
CA SER A 49 18.33 13.30 7.72
C SER A 49 18.43 13.31 9.26
N ASN A 50 17.73 14.15 9.95
CA ASN A 50 17.80 14.27 11.41
C ASN A 50 16.47 14.01 12.11
N ARG A 51 15.57 13.25 11.47
CA ARG A 51 14.22 12.99 11.96
C ARG A 51 14.04 11.54 12.41
N THR A 52 13.04 11.31 13.22
CA THR A 52 12.61 9.96 13.61
C THR A 52 11.76 9.30 12.52
N ILE A 53 11.09 10.09 11.69
CA ILE A 53 10.29 9.62 10.56
C ILE A 53 11.22 9.01 9.48
N ARG A 54 10.75 7.91 8.89
CA ARG A 54 11.42 7.22 7.78
C ARG A 54 10.49 7.17 6.57
N LEU A 55 11.05 7.19 5.35
CA LEU A 55 10.32 6.79 4.15
C LEU A 55 10.04 5.29 4.25
N VAL A 56 8.75 4.89 4.22
CA VAL A 56 8.37 3.49 4.50
C VAL A 56 7.79 2.77 3.29
N SER A 57 7.23 3.48 2.35
CA SER A 57 6.63 2.91 1.13
C SER A 57 6.46 3.96 0.05
N LEU A 58 6.39 3.46 -1.19
CA LEU A 58 5.96 4.25 -2.34
C LEU A 58 4.60 3.70 -2.80
N CYS A 59 3.60 4.57 -2.94
CA CYS A 59 2.29 4.19 -3.46
C CYS A 59 2.26 4.36 -4.98
N GLY A 60 2.20 3.23 -5.69
CA GLY A 60 2.20 3.18 -7.17
C GLY A 60 0.84 3.43 -7.81
N GLN A 61 -0.14 3.93 -7.06
CA GLN A 61 -1.51 4.10 -7.49
C GLN A 61 -1.63 4.90 -8.80
N GLY A 62 -2.22 4.28 -9.83
CA GLY A 62 -2.50 4.91 -11.12
C GLY A 62 -1.27 5.29 -11.96
N THR A 63 -0.10 4.75 -11.64
CA THR A 63 1.14 5.02 -12.40
C THR A 63 1.49 3.94 -13.41
N PHE A 64 0.97 2.72 -13.26
CA PHE A 64 1.40 1.57 -14.04
C PHE A 64 0.29 0.96 -14.89
N ASP A 65 0.66 0.57 -16.13
CA ASP A 65 -0.20 -0.12 -17.10
C ASP A 65 0.29 -1.56 -17.32
N PHE A 66 0.45 -2.33 -16.22
CA PHE A 66 1.02 -3.70 -16.26
C PHE A 66 0.24 -4.68 -17.13
N LEU A 67 -1.07 -4.50 -17.25
CA LEU A 67 -1.96 -5.38 -18.01
C LEU A 67 -2.48 -4.71 -19.29
N ASP A 68 -1.80 -3.69 -19.81
CA ASP A 68 -2.14 -3.12 -21.12
C ASP A 68 -1.79 -4.11 -22.24
N PRO A 69 -2.62 -4.28 -23.28
CA PRO A 69 -2.29 -5.14 -24.41
C PRO A 69 -1.06 -4.69 -25.20
N ASP A 70 -0.69 -3.41 -25.12
CA ASP A 70 0.50 -2.85 -25.74
C ASP A 70 1.76 -3.25 -24.94
N LEU A 71 2.68 -3.97 -25.60
CA LEU A 71 3.92 -4.44 -24.97
C LEU A 71 4.83 -3.29 -24.51
N ASP A 72 4.91 -2.20 -25.28
CA ASP A 72 5.81 -1.08 -24.95
C ASP A 72 5.32 -0.35 -23.71
N LYS A 73 4.01 -0.20 -23.52
CA LYS A 73 3.43 0.36 -22.30
C LYS A 73 3.71 -0.53 -21.06
N ARG A 74 3.55 -1.86 -21.21
CA ARG A 74 3.88 -2.78 -20.12
C ARG A 74 5.36 -2.70 -19.74
N ASN A 75 6.24 -2.71 -20.76
CA ASN A 75 7.69 -2.62 -20.55
C ASN A 75 8.08 -1.30 -19.87
N HIS A 76 7.43 -0.18 -20.28
CA HIS A 76 7.64 1.12 -19.64
C HIS A 76 7.22 1.08 -18.16
N SER A 77 6.04 0.55 -17.85
CA SER A 77 5.55 0.41 -16.48
C SER A 77 6.44 -0.49 -15.61
N ILE A 78 6.94 -1.58 -16.17
CA ILE A 78 7.88 -2.48 -15.47
C ILE A 78 9.20 -1.75 -15.18
N ALA A 79 9.73 -1.00 -16.14
CA ALA A 79 10.96 -0.23 -15.96
C ALA A 79 10.79 0.84 -14.87
N GLU A 80 9.69 1.60 -14.90
CA GLU A 80 9.38 2.61 -13.89
C GLU A 80 9.19 1.97 -12.49
N ALA A 81 8.53 0.82 -12.41
CA ALA A 81 8.40 0.09 -11.15
C ALA A 81 9.76 -0.36 -10.59
N LYS A 82 10.69 -0.80 -11.44
CA LYS A 82 12.05 -1.16 -11.03
C LYS A 82 12.85 0.06 -10.55
N GLU A 83 12.69 1.23 -11.19
CA GLU A 83 13.28 2.48 -10.68
C GLU A 83 12.71 2.84 -9.31
N ASN A 84 11.41 2.68 -9.11
CA ASN A 84 10.77 2.93 -7.81
C ASN A 84 11.23 1.95 -6.72
N LEU A 85 11.43 0.67 -7.07
CA LEU A 85 12.02 -0.31 -6.16
C LEU A 85 13.46 0.05 -5.76
N ALA A 86 14.25 0.61 -6.68
CA ALA A 86 15.59 1.11 -6.36
C ALA A 86 15.53 2.29 -5.35
N VAL A 87 14.55 3.20 -5.50
CA VAL A 87 14.32 4.26 -4.51
C VAL A 87 13.89 3.68 -3.16
N CYS A 88 12.98 2.68 -3.15
CA CYS A 88 12.63 1.96 -1.92
C CYS A 88 13.87 1.38 -1.22
N GLY A 89 14.73 0.70 -1.98
CA GLY A 89 15.98 0.13 -1.45
C GLY A 89 16.93 1.18 -0.91
N HIS A 90 17.09 2.30 -1.61
CA HIS A 90 17.93 3.42 -1.21
C HIS A 90 17.57 3.96 0.19
N PHE A 91 16.28 4.11 0.48
CA PHE A 91 15.78 4.58 1.77
C PHE A 91 15.52 3.47 2.80
N GLY A 92 15.72 2.20 2.45
CA GLY A 92 15.37 1.07 3.32
C GLY A 92 13.86 0.95 3.56
N ALA A 93 13.05 1.38 2.60
CA ALA A 93 11.60 1.32 2.67
C ALA A 93 11.09 -0.13 2.57
N VAL A 94 9.91 -0.38 3.12
CA VAL A 94 9.26 -1.71 3.09
C VAL A 94 9.01 -2.17 1.66
N GLY A 95 8.54 -1.25 0.79
CA GLY A 95 8.33 -1.63 -0.59
C GLY A 95 7.54 -0.65 -1.45
N LEU A 96 7.32 -1.08 -2.69
CA LEU A 96 6.48 -0.43 -3.68
C LEU A 96 5.11 -1.08 -3.70
N ILE A 97 4.08 -0.29 -3.47
CA ILE A 97 2.68 -0.70 -3.50
C ILE A 97 2.22 -0.75 -4.96
N LEU A 98 1.63 -1.88 -5.36
CA LEU A 98 1.25 -2.18 -6.72
C LEU A 98 -0.21 -2.65 -6.81
N PRO A 99 -1.19 -1.77 -7.00
CA PRO A 99 -2.47 -2.16 -7.57
C PRO A 99 -2.25 -2.56 -9.04
N PRO A 100 -2.69 -3.78 -9.47
CA PRO A 100 -2.28 -4.32 -10.77
C PRO A 100 -2.98 -3.69 -11.95
N ILE A 101 -4.22 -3.24 -11.75
CA ILE A 101 -5.07 -2.67 -12.80
C ILE A 101 -6.21 -1.85 -12.19
N PHE A 102 -6.72 -0.89 -12.94
CA PHE A 102 -7.97 -0.20 -12.67
C PHE A 102 -8.96 -0.43 -13.81
N GLY A 103 -10.23 -0.64 -13.46
CA GLY A 103 -11.33 -0.81 -14.41
C GLY A 103 -11.49 -2.24 -14.96
N PRO A 104 -12.06 -2.37 -16.17
CA PRO A 104 -12.37 -3.66 -16.79
C PRO A 104 -11.14 -4.35 -17.39
N PRO A 105 -11.26 -5.65 -17.79
CA PRO A 105 -10.20 -6.37 -18.50
C PRO A 105 -9.71 -5.60 -19.73
N ARG A 106 -8.40 -5.61 -19.93
CA ARG A 106 -7.74 -4.97 -21.09
C ARG A 106 -7.20 -5.96 -22.09
N ILE A 107 -6.85 -7.17 -21.65
CA ILE A 107 -6.40 -8.25 -22.53
C ILE A 107 -7.61 -8.82 -23.27
N PRO A 108 -7.55 -9.01 -24.60
CA PRO A 108 -8.63 -9.62 -25.37
C PRO A 108 -8.97 -11.04 -24.88
N ASP A 109 -10.26 -11.38 -24.90
CA ASP A 109 -10.71 -12.75 -24.71
C ASP A 109 -10.30 -13.59 -25.93
N LEU A 110 -9.55 -14.66 -25.70
CA LEU A 110 -9.06 -15.60 -26.72
C LEU A 110 -9.71 -16.97 -26.61
N THR A 111 -10.93 -17.05 -26.04
CA THR A 111 -11.69 -18.31 -25.97
C THR A 111 -11.79 -18.97 -27.36
N PRO A 112 -11.51 -20.30 -27.52
CA PRO A 112 -11.41 -21.31 -26.46
C PRO A 112 -10.00 -21.55 -25.87
N LEU A 113 -8.99 -20.76 -26.21
CA LEU A 113 -7.64 -20.94 -25.66
C LEU A 113 -7.57 -20.51 -24.18
N ALA A 114 -7.95 -19.29 -23.90
CA ALA A 114 -8.06 -18.74 -22.54
C ALA A 114 -8.95 -17.49 -22.57
N ASP A 115 -9.71 -17.28 -21.51
CA ASP A 115 -10.45 -16.04 -21.31
C ASP A 115 -9.52 -14.88 -20.87
N ALA A 116 -10.01 -13.66 -20.92
CA ALA A 116 -9.26 -12.46 -20.56
C ALA A 116 -8.70 -12.52 -19.12
N ILE A 117 -9.50 -12.99 -18.16
CA ILE A 117 -9.11 -13.10 -16.74
C ILE A 117 -7.95 -14.06 -16.56
N THR A 118 -8.02 -15.23 -17.20
CA THR A 118 -6.95 -16.23 -17.18
C THR A 118 -5.64 -15.67 -17.74
N LEU A 119 -5.72 -14.94 -18.86
CA LEU A 119 -4.54 -14.34 -19.49
C LEU A 119 -3.94 -13.23 -18.62
N GLU A 120 -4.78 -12.38 -18.06
CA GLU A 120 -4.32 -11.30 -17.16
C GLU A 120 -3.69 -11.84 -15.87
N MET A 121 -4.25 -12.92 -15.29
CA MET A 121 -3.67 -13.60 -14.12
C MET A 121 -2.30 -14.21 -14.43
N GLN A 122 -2.14 -14.83 -15.60
CA GLN A 122 -0.85 -15.37 -16.05
C GLN A 122 0.16 -14.23 -16.24
N LEU A 123 -0.22 -13.18 -16.95
CA LEU A 123 0.65 -12.04 -17.20
C LEU A 123 1.08 -11.35 -15.88
N LEU A 124 0.13 -11.10 -14.98
CA LEU A 124 0.43 -10.52 -13.67
C LEU A 124 1.38 -11.40 -12.86
N THR A 125 1.22 -12.73 -12.93
CA THR A 125 2.14 -13.66 -12.26
C THR A 125 3.58 -13.51 -12.74
N GLU A 126 3.81 -13.39 -14.05
CA GLU A 126 5.16 -13.19 -14.60
C GLU A 126 5.73 -11.82 -14.23
N ILE A 127 4.90 -10.78 -14.24
CA ILE A 127 5.32 -9.43 -13.85
C ILE A 127 5.69 -9.38 -12.36
N VAL A 128 4.89 -10.00 -11.48
CA VAL A 128 5.21 -10.09 -10.04
C VAL A 128 6.51 -10.84 -9.81
N ARG A 129 6.79 -11.91 -10.58
CA ARG A 129 8.06 -12.64 -10.50
C ARG A 129 9.25 -11.75 -10.84
N ASP A 130 9.20 -11.07 -11.99
CA ASP A 130 10.26 -10.17 -12.46
C ASP A 130 10.50 -8.99 -11.50
N LEU A 131 9.44 -8.36 -11.03
CA LEU A 131 9.55 -7.26 -10.06
C LEU A 131 10.04 -7.73 -8.69
N ALA A 132 9.66 -8.94 -8.25
CA ALA A 132 10.12 -9.50 -6.99
C ALA A 132 11.63 -9.84 -7.03
N GLU A 133 12.17 -10.26 -8.18
CA GLU A 133 13.62 -10.41 -8.37
C GLU A 133 14.33 -9.07 -8.21
N SER A 134 13.85 -8.03 -8.89
CA SER A 134 14.40 -6.67 -8.74
C SER A 134 14.29 -6.15 -7.31
N ALA A 135 13.16 -6.39 -6.63
CA ALA A 135 12.96 -6.00 -5.23
C ALA A 135 13.95 -6.70 -4.28
N ALA A 136 14.23 -7.99 -4.54
CA ALA A 136 15.22 -8.73 -3.76
C ALA A 136 16.64 -8.14 -3.88
N GLU A 137 17.05 -7.73 -5.08
CA GLU A 137 18.32 -7.06 -5.33
C GLU A 137 18.46 -5.74 -4.57
N GLN A 138 17.33 -5.05 -4.36
CA GLN A 138 17.25 -3.77 -3.64
C GLN A 138 16.96 -3.92 -2.14
N ASN A 139 16.85 -5.14 -1.60
CA ASN A 139 16.46 -5.43 -0.21
C ASN A 139 15.13 -4.78 0.19
N THR A 140 14.17 -4.75 -0.71
CA THR A 140 12.82 -4.20 -0.52
C THR A 140 11.77 -5.19 -1.01
N LYS A 141 10.51 -4.79 -1.14
CA LYS A 141 9.41 -5.66 -1.55
C LYS A 141 8.51 -5.06 -2.61
N VAL A 142 7.93 -5.94 -3.40
CA VAL A 142 6.67 -5.69 -4.11
C VAL A 142 5.53 -5.92 -3.11
N LEU A 143 4.66 -4.94 -2.98
CA LEU A 143 3.47 -4.97 -2.13
C LEU A 143 2.23 -5.00 -3.02
N LEU A 144 1.80 -6.21 -3.39
CA LEU A 144 0.65 -6.40 -4.28
C LEU A 144 -0.63 -6.00 -3.56
N GLU A 145 -1.40 -5.11 -4.16
CA GLU A 145 -2.61 -4.55 -3.55
C GLU A 145 -3.88 -5.03 -4.23
N PRO A 146 -4.69 -5.86 -3.58
CA PRO A 146 -6.06 -6.11 -3.98
C PRO A 146 -6.95 -4.90 -3.72
N LEU A 147 -7.68 -4.43 -4.75
CA LEU A 147 -8.64 -3.34 -4.65
C LEU A 147 -10.08 -3.88 -4.54
N ASN A 148 -11.05 -2.99 -4.35
CA ASN A 148 -12.45 -3.35 -4.31
C ASN A 148 -13.06 -3.47 -5.72
N ARG A 149 -14.25 -4.11 -5.79
CA ARG A 149 -15.01 -4.40 -7.02
C ARG A 149 -15.44 -3.19 -7.84
N TYR A 150 -15.41 -2.00 -7.26
CA TYR A 150 -15.77 -0.78 -7.96
C TYR A 150 -14.59 -0.16 -8.69
N GLU A 151 -13.37 -0.55 -8.31
CA GLU A 151 -12.13 0.00 -8.85
C GLU A 151 -11.42 -0.96 -9.81
N GLU A 152 -11.49 -2.29 -9.55
CA GLU A 152 -10.88 -3.29 -10.45
C GLU A 152 -11.71 -4.57 -10.59
N HIS A 153 -11.38 -5.38 -11.61
CA HIS A 153 -12.08 -6.63 -11.89
C HIS A 153 -11.28 -7.89 -11.48
N LEU A 154 -9.96 -7.82 -11.37
CA LEU A 154 -9.06 -8.99 -11.36
C LEU A 154 -8.66 -9.43 -9.95
N LEU A 155 -8.07 -8.51 -9.16
CA LEU A 155 -7.45 -8.79 -7.88
C LEU A 155 -8.19 -8.07 -6.75
N ARG A 156 -9.20 -8.70 -6.16
CA ARG A 156 -10.08 -8.06 -5.18
C ARG A 156 -9.94 -8.61 -3.77
N GLN A 157 -9.41 -9.81 -3.60
CA GLN A 157 -9.29 -10.48 -2.31
C GLN A 157 -7.84 -10.83 -2.00
N GLN A 158 -7.50 -10.81 -0.72
CA GLN A 158 -6.14 -11.11 -0.27
C GLN A 158 -5.69 -12.53 -0.65
N GLU A 159 -6.61 -13.50 -0.62
CA GLU A 159 -6.32 -14.89 -1.03
C GLU A 159 -5.89 -14.99 -2.50
N ARG A 160 -6.50 -14.18 -3.38
CA ARG A 160 -6.12 -14.12 -4.79
C ARG A 160 -4.72 -13.53 -4.97
N GLY A 161 -4.36 -12.52 -4.18
CA GLY A 161 -3.00 -11.97 -4.17
C GLY A 161 -1.97 -12.99 -3.69
N ILE A 162 -2.29 -13.76 -2.66
CA ILE A 162 -1.44 -14.87 -2.19
C ILE A 162 -1.28 -15.94 -3.29
N GLU A 163 -2.34 -16.26 -4.02
CA GLU A 163 -2.28 -17.19 -5.15
C GLU A 163 -1.28 -16.73 -6.22
N ILE A 164 -1.33 -15.45 -6.61
CA ILE A 164 -0.39 -14.86 -7.57
C ILE A 164 1.05 -14.94 -7.05
N ILE A 165 1.29 -14.54 -5.81
CA ILE A 165 2.63 -14.59 -5.19
C ILE A 165 3.16 -16.03 -5.19
N LYS A 166 2.34 -17.03 -4.84
CA LYS A 166 2.71 -18.45 -4.87
C LYS A 166 3.03 -18.92 -6.29
N ARG A 167 2.22 -18.56 -7.28
CA ARG A 167 2.47 -18.89 -8.69
C ARG A 167 3.73 -18.22 -9.24
N ALA A 168 4.09 -17.05 -8.72
CA ALA A 168 5.35 -16.36 -9.04
C ALA A 168 6.59 -17.03 -8.43
N GLY A 169 6.43 -18.12 -7.66
CA GLY A 169 7.51 -18.85 -6.99
C GLY A 169 7.63 -18.57 -5.51
N ASP A 170 6.66 -17.91 -4.91
CA ASP A 170 6.60 -17.50 -3.50
C ASP A 170 7.85 -16.73 -3.01
N PRO A 171 8.34 -15.73 -3.78
CA PRO A 171 9.55 -14.99 -3.43
C PRO A 171 9.34 -14.19 -2.12
N PRO A 172 10.31 -14.19 -1.18
CA PRO A 172 10.18 -13.45 0.09
C PRO A 172 10.11 -11.93 -0.10
N SER A 173 10.53 -11.44 -1.27
CA SER A 173 10.45 -10.04 -1.71
C SER A 173 9.08 -9.63 -2.27
N ALA A 174 8.09 -10.52 -2.29
CA ALA A 174 6.71 -10.19 -2.60
C ALA A 174 5.81 -10.45 -1.38
N SER A 175 4.95 -9.50 -1.08
CA SER A 175 3.94 -9.56 -0.01
C SER A 175 2.68 -8.80 -0.46
N LEU A 176 1.67 -8.76 0.38
CA LEU A 176 0.46 -8.00 0.15
C LEU A 176 0.54 -6.63 0.81
N LEU A 177 -0.09 -5.65 0.19
CA LEU A 177 -0.71 -4.55 0.88
C LEU A 177 -2.12 -4.98 1.30
N CYS A 178 -2.46 -4.76 2.57
CA CYS A 178 -3.79 -5.02 3.12
C CYS A 178 -4.45 -3.67 3.42
N ASP A 179 -5.35 -3.22 2.55
CA ASP A 179 -6.11 -1.99 2.77
C ASP A 179 -7.45 -2.32 3.43
N PHE A 180 -7.69 -1.76 4.61
CA PHE A 180 -8.90 -2.02 5.39
C PHE A 180 -10.18 -1.57 4.68
N PHE A 181 -10.14 -0.48 3.91
CA PHE A 181 -11.27 -0.03 3.12
C PHE A 181 -11.64 -1.03 2.01
N HIS A 182 -10.65 -1.48 1.23
CA HIS A 182 -10.90 -2.46 0.17
C HIS A 182 -11.33 -3.81 0.76
N MET A 183 -10.68 -4.25 1.82
CA MET A 183 -11.02 -5.50 2.53
C MET A 183 -12.43 -5.45 3.14
N HIS A 184 -12.87 -4.30 3.67
CA HIS A 184 -14.21 -4.14 4.23
C HIS A 184 -15.30 -4.38 3.17
N ILE A 185 -15.04 -4.06 1.91
CA ILE A 185 -15.97 -4.27 0.78
C ILE A 185 -15.91 -5.72 0.25
N GLU A 186 -14.73 -6.33 0.21
CA GLU A 186 -14.51 -7.58 -0.52
C GLU A 186 -14.37 -8.83 0.37
N GLU A 187 -13.91 -8.68 1.62
CA GLU A 187 -13.71 -9.81 2.51
C GLU A 187 -14.94 -10.05 3.39
N THR A 188 -15.29 -11.29 3.61
CA THR A 188 -16.40 -11.66 4.50
C THR A 188 -16.09 -11.35 5.97
N ASP A 189 -14.81 -11.46 6.34
CA ASP A 189 -14.28 -11.24 7.69
C ASP A 189 -12.83 -10.80 7.57
N THR A 190 -12.59 -9.48 7.63
CA THR A 190 -11.26 -8.88 7.52
C THR A 190 -10.27 -9.41 8.57
N PRO A 191 -10.60 -9.45 9.89
CA PRO A 191 -9.72 -10.03 10.89
C PRO A 191 -9.34 -11.50 10.62
N ALA A 192 -10.30 -12.34 10.21
CA ALA A 192 -10.02 -13.73 9.88
C ALA A 192 -9.14 -13.85 8.62
N THR A 193 -9.34 -13.00 7.61
CA THR A 193 -8.51 -12.96 6.42
C THR A 193 -7.07 -12.57 6.74
N LEU A 194 -6.84 -11.56 7.57
CA LEU A 194 -5.50 -11.17 8.04
C LEU A 194 -4.79 -12.32 8.76
N ARG A 195 -5.51 -13.04 9.65
CA ARG A 195 -4.95 -14.22 10.33
C ARG A 195 -4.58 -15.34 9.36
N ARG A 196 -5.43 -15.62 8.34
CA ARG A 196 -5.12 -16.64 7.31
C ARG A 196 -3.93 -16.23 6.45
N ALA A 197 -3.81 -14.97 6.07
CA ALA A 197 -2.66 -14.46 5.32
C ALA A 197 -1.37 -14.60 6.13
N GLY A 198 -1.43 -14.34 7.42
CA GLY A 198 -0.31 -14.48 8.34
C GLY A 198 0.83 -13.50 8.07
N ARG A 199 1.84 -13.51 8.95
CA ARG A 199 2.98 -12.59 8.87
C ARG A 199 3.75 -12.69 7.56
N ARG A 200 3.74 -13.87 6.91
CA ARG A 200 4.44 -14.08 5.64
C ARG A 200 3.92 -13.19 4.52
N TYR A 201 2.61 -13.04 4.41
CA TYR A 201 2.00 -12.32 3.30
C TYR A 201 1.58 -10.89 3.64
N VAL A 202 1.29 -10.55 4.90
CA VAL A 202 0.98 -9.17 5.28
C VAL A 202 2.28 -8.35 5.33
N GLY A 203 2.54 -7.57 4.29
CA GLY A 203 3.76 -6.77 4.15
C GLY A 203 3.60 -5.33 4.65
N HIS A 204 2.48 -4.72 4.29
CA HIS A 204 2.12 -3.34 4.62
C HIS A 204 0.61 -3.21 4.78
N VAL A 205 0.15 -2.15 5.43
CA VAL A 205 -1.28 -1.94 5.71
C VAL A 205 -1.67 -0.51 5.37
N HIS A 206 -2.77 -0.35 4.62
CA HIS A 206 -3.44 0.92 4.45
C HIS A 206 -4.65 1.04 5.36
N MET A 207 -4.85 2.23 5.89
CA MET A 207 -5.96 2.57 6.78
C MET A 207 -6.82 3.68 6.17
N ALA A 208 -8.06 3.34 5.89
CA ALA A 208 -9.17 4.25 5.69
C ALA A 208 -10.43 3.60 6.26
N ASP A 209 -11.36 4.39 6.77
CA ASP A 209 -12.65 3.86 7.19
C ASP A 209 -13.54 3.50 6.00
N ASN A 210 -14.68 2.87 6.22
CA ASN A 210 -15.59 2.39 5.17
C ASN A 210 -16.12 3.49 4.23
N THR A 211 -15.99 4.74 4.62
CA THR A 211 -16.33 5.92 3.80
C THR A 211 -15.13 6.48 3.03
N ARG A 212 -13.97 5.82 3.05
CA ARG A 212 -12.67 6.29 2.54
C ARG A 212 -12.19 7.58 3.24
N GLN A 213 -12.70 7.88 4.42
CA GLN A 213 -12.23 8.94 5.29
C GLN A 213 -11.30 8.38 6.38
N GLU A 214 -10.81 9.24 7.29
CA GLU A 214 -9.91 8.88 8.36
C GLU A 214 -10.46 7.77 9.27
N PRO A 215 -9.62 6.88 9.80
CA PRO A 215 -9.99 5.87 10.78
C PRO A 215 -10.73 6.44 11.99
N GLY A 216 -11.85 5.81 12.34
CA GLY A 216 -12.74 6.23 13.42
C GLY A 216 -13.91 7.11 12.97
N SER A 217 -13.98 7.46 11.68
CA SER A 217 -15.11 8.22 11.10
C SER A 217 -16.27 7.34 10.60
N GLY A 218 -16.08 6.02 10.55
CA GLY A 218 -17.03 5.06 10.00
C GLY A 218 -17.31 3.87 10.92
N ASP A 219 -17.52 2.69 10.34
CA ASP A 219 -17.97 1.49 11.06
C ASP A 219 -16.97 0.31 11.02
N ILE A 220 -15.73 0.51 10.53
CA ILE A 220 -14.70 -0.53 10.59
C ILE A 220 -14.33 -0.83 12.05
N ASP A 221 -14.38 -2.12 12.42
CA ASP A 221 -13.91 -2.57 13.74
C ASP A 221 -12.36 -2.58 13.79
N TRP A 222 -11.79 -1.41 14.05
CA TRP A 222 -10.35 -1.20 14.15
C TRP A 222 -9.71 -2.07 15.22
N LYS A 223 -10.42 -2.28 16.36
CA LYS A 223 -9.88 -3.11 17.45
C LYS A 223 -9.74 -4.57 17.03
N ALA A 224 -10.74 -5.13 16.35
CA ALA A 224 -10.69 -6.50 15.84
C ALA A 224 -9.61 -6.65 14.75
N GLY A 225 -9.51 -5.68 13.83
CA GLY A 225 -8.51 -5.68 12.76
C GLY A 225 -7.07 -5.58 13.29
N LEU A 226 -6.80 -4.62 14.17
CA LEU A 226 -5.47 -4.46 14.79
C LEU A 226 -5.11 -5.63 15.71
N SER A 227 -6.09 -6.25 16.40
CA SER A 227 -5.87 -7.49 17.14
C SER A 227 -5.44 -8.63 16.23
N ALA A 228 -6.04 -8.75 15.04
CA ALA A 228 -5.64 -9.78 14.07
C ALA A 228 -4.21 -9.56 13.56
N LEU A 229 -3.80 -8.32 13.32
CA LEU A 229 -2.42 -7.98 12.96
C LEU A 229 -1.44 -8.33 14.08
N ARG A 230 -1.78 -8.01 15.33
CA ARG A 230 -0.98 -8.42 16.49
C ARG A 230 -0.86 -9.94 16.61
N ASP A 231 -1.97 -10.68 16.44
CA ASP A 231 -2.01 -12.13 16.57
C ASP A 231 -1.07 -12.84 15.58
N ILE A 232 -0.84 -12.26 14.40
CA ILE A 232 0.14 -12.77 13.42
C ILE A 232 1.56 -12.22 13.62
N GLY A 233 1.80 -11.41 14.65
CA GLY A 233 3.10 -10.80 14.91
C GLY A 233 3.47 -9.69 13.92
N PHE A 234 2.49 -8.96 13.37
CA PHE A 234 2.78 -7.81 12.50
C PHE A 234 3.29 -6.63 13.32
N ASP A 235 4.49 -6.18 12.99
CA ASP A 235 5.22 -5.09 13.64
C ASP A 235 5.52 -3.92 12.70
N GLY A 236 4.99 -4.00 11.46
CA GLY A 236 5.20 -3.03 10.39
C GLY A 236 4.40 -1.74 10.54
N TYR A 237 4.26 -1.05 9.40
CA TYR A 237 3.58 0.25 9.34
C TYR A 237 2.12 0.11 8.93
N LEU A 238 1.31 0.98 9.54
CA LEU A 238 -0.09 1.21 9.23
C LEU A 238 -0.17 2.62 8.63
N ALA A 239 -0.31 2.72 7.31
CA ALA A 239 -0.29 4.00 6.61
C ALA A 239 -1.71 4.50 6.33
N TYR A 240 -1.95 5.78 6.60
CA TYR A 240 -3.19 6.44 6.23
C TYR A 240 -3.21 6.70 4.74
N GLU A 241 -4.20 6.13 4.06
CA GLU A 241 -4.55 6.41 2.67
C GLU A 241 -6.05 6.69 2.55
N CYS A 242 -6.46 7.92 2.87
CA CYS A 242 -7.87 8.30 3.03
C CYS A 242 -8.11 9.79 2.75
N GLY A 243 -9.35 10.21 2.74
CA GLY A 243 -9.70 11.60 2.94
C GLY A 243 -9.55 11.99 4.41
N ILE A 244 -9.49 13.29 4.68
CA ILE A 244 -9.58 13.85 6.04
C ILE A 244 -10.74 14.84 6.07
N THR A 245 -11.70 14.59 6.95
CA THR A 245 -12.89 15.44 7.08
C THR A 245 -12.55 16.79 7.68
N GLY A 246 -13.23 17.82 7.22
CA GLY A 246 -13.09 19.20 7.69
C GLY A 246 -13.21 20.21 6.55
N ASP A 247 -13.84 21.35 6.83
CA ASP A 247 -14.10 22.43 5.87
C ASP A 247 -12.90 23.39 5.75
N SER A 248 -12.00 23.37 6.72
CA SER A 248 -10.79 24.19 6.77
C SER A 248 -9.54 23.36 7.05
N ASP A 249 -8.36 23.91 6.73
CA ASP A 249 -7.07 23.27 7.06
C ASP A 249 -6.89 23.06 8.57
N ALA A 250 -7.40 23.96 9.39
CA ALA A 250 -7.35 23.84 10.84
C ALA A 250 -8.20 22.66 11.34
N GLU A 251 -9.39 22.49 10.79
CA GLU A 251 -10.26 21.37 11.11
C GLU A 251 -9.64 20.05 10.66
N ARG A 252 -9.15 19.96 9.41
CA ARG A 252 -8.47 18.75 8.90
C ARG A 252 -7.25 18.37 9.75
N ARG A 253 -6.47 19.35 10.23
CA ARG A 253 -5.35 19.08 11.14
C ARG A 253 -5.81 18.46 12.45
N GLU A 254 -6.89 18.98 13.03
CA GLU A 254 -7.44 18.45 14.29
C GLU A 254 -8.09 17.09 14.11
N THR A 255 -8.81 16.87 13.00
CA THR A 255 -9.39 15.57 12.64
C THR A 255 -8.29 14.51 12.48
N LEU A 256 -7.22 14.82 11.73
CA LEU A 256 -6.10 13.89 11.57
C LEU A 256 -5.42 13.58 12.91
N ARG A 257 -5.22 14.59 13.77
CA ARG A 257 -4.69 14.40 15.13
C ARG A 257 -5.57 13.45 15.95
N SER A 258 -6.87 13.70 15.93
CA SER A 258 -7.84 12.89 16.67
C SER A 258 -7.87 11.44 16.19
N SER A 259 -7.85 11.22 14.88
CA SER A 259 -7.80 9.89 14.28
C SER A 259 -6.50 9.15 14.61
N VAL A 260 -5.34 9.82 14.50
CA VAL A 260 -4.05 9.21 14.86
C VAL A 260 -4.04 8.81 16.33
N ASN A 261 -4.50 9.69 17.24
CA ASN A 261 -4.61 9.37 18.68
C ASN A 261 -5.55 8.18 18.94
N PHE A 262 -6.66 8.08 18.20
CA PHE A 262 -7.60 6.95 18.29
C PHE A 262 -6.91 5.62 17.94
N ILE A 263 -6.19 5.54 16.85
CA ILE A 263 -5.45 4.33 16.45
C ILE A 263 -4.31 4.03 17.42
N GLN A 264 -3.55 5.05 17.86
CA GLN A 264 -2.49 4.89 18.87
C GLN A 264 -3.04 4.34 20.19
N GLY A 265 -4.22 4.80 20.61
CA GLY A 265 -4.91 4.29 21.78
C GLY A 265 -5.21 2.78 21.68
N ILE A 266 -5.76 2.34 20.54
CA ILE A 266 -6.01 0.91 20.30
C ILE A 266 -4.70 0.11 20.30
N ILE A 267 -3.65 0.60 19.64
CA ILE A 267 -2.33 -0.07 19.62
C ILE A 267 -1.78 -0.21 21.05
N GLY A 268 -1.89 0.85 21.86
CA GLY A 268 -1.47 0.84 23.27
C GLY A 268 -2.22 -0.19 24.12
N ASP A 269 -3.54 -0.31 23.94
CA ASP A 269 -4.36 -1.31 24.62
C ASP A 269 -4.05 -2.76 24.22
N LEU A 270 -3.45 -2.95 23.05
CA LEU A 270 -3.06 -4.27 22.52
C LEU A 270 -1.63 -4.67 22.91
N SER A 271 -0.83 -3.75 23.44
CA SER A 271 0.56 -4.01 23.85
C SER A 271 0.60 -4.63 25.23
#